data_85b00303e84ac628fc9a539659cec67f
#
_entry.id   85b00303e84ac628fc9a539659cec67f
#
_cell.length_a   1.000
_cell.length_b   1.000
_cell.length_c   1.000
_cell.angle_alpha   90.00
_cell.angle_beta   90.00
_cell.angle_gamma   90.00
#
_symmetry.space_group_name_H-M   'P 1'
#
loop_
_entity.id
_entity.type
_entity.pdbx_description
1 polymer ?
#
loop_
_entity_poly.entity_id
_entity_poly.type
_entity_poly.pdbx_seq_one_letter_code
_entity_poly.pdbx_strand_id
1 'polypeptide(L)'
;GITNYKYVAAFQNDLSRQLFSGNVKKVYLDFDKVYENTPAVEAYRLGNYLKEHAPFVGFGNLHPIMKQLRLIKKPCEIEAMKKAETITKAGIEAMMKASKPGMYEYQYKAEFDYALAQRGVLSPGFPSIISSGKNNFKIHYYDYRGQAQDGDMILNDVGAVWDYEINDVSRAFPCNGRFNDRQKLLYECIYNTSEYMFSTLKPGVPLLDVDKIIRKYTFEQLKEAGVCKNFEDIGTYMWHGGAHHVGFDVHDVVEGSGLAVPGVVFCVDIG
;
A
#
# COMPACT_ATOMS: atom_id res chain seq x y z
N GLY A 1 -13.10 23.60 6.39
CA GLY A 1 -11.64 23.51 6.30
C GLY A 1 -10.95 23.99 7.57
N ILE A 2 -9.65 23.81 7.67
CA ILE A 2 -8.85 24.30 8.80
C ILE A 2 -8.79 25.82 8.72
N THR A 3 -9.29 26.50 9.75
CA THR A 3 -9.32 27.97 9.82
C THR A 3 -8.28 28.55 10.76
N ASN A 4 -7.74 27.73 11.66
CA ASN A 4 -6.71 28.12 12.64
C ASN A 4 -5.46 27.30 12.44
N TYR A 5 -4.33 27.96 12.22
CA TYR A 5 -3.01 27.35 12.13
C TYR A 5 -1.98 28.18 12.86
N LYS A 6 -0.90 27.55 13.31
CA LYS A 6 0.22 28.20 13.99
C LYS A 6 1.53 27.62 13.47
N TYR A 7 2.59 28.38 13.63
CA TYR A 7 3.93 27.88 13.32
C TYR A 7 4.36 26.82 14.32
N VAL A 8 5.05 25.79 13.85
CA VAL A 8 5.59 24.69 14.69
C VAL A 8 6.47 25.25 15.83
N ALA A 9 7.20 26.34 15.61
CA ALA A 9 8.00 27.00 16.64
C ALA A 9 7.16 27.47 17.84
N ALA A 10 5.87 27.72 17.69
CA ALA A 10 4.98 28.12 18.78
C ALA A 10 4.42 26.91 19.57
N PHE A 11 4.64 25.68 19.10
CA PHE A 11 3.99 24.47 19.62
C PHE A 11 4.22 24.25 21.10
N GLN A 12 5.46 24.32 21.59
CA GLN A 12 5.78 24.07 22.99
C GLN A 12 5.13 25.11 23.94
N ASN A 13 5.17 26.38 23.57
CA ASN A 13 4.56 27.43 24.36
C ASN A 13 3.03 27.31 24.38
N ASP A 14 2.43 27.00 23.26
CA ASP A 14 0.98 26.83 23.18
C ASP A 14 0.52 25.57 23.91
N LEU A 15 1.24 24.45 23.78
CA LEU A 15 1.00 23.25 24.53
C LEU A 15 1.06 23.50 26.05
N SER A 16 2.13 24.11 26.54
CA SER A 16 2.28 24.46 27.94
C SER A 16 1.14 25.32 28.43
N ARG A 17 0.77 26.36 27.69
CA ARG A 17 -0.35 27.23 28.03
C ARG A 17 -1.66 26.46 28.15
N GLN A 18 -1.95 25.53 27.23
CA GLN A 18 -3.15 24.71 27.29
C GLN A 18 -3.14 23.72 28.45
N LEU A 19 -2.04 23.05 28.69
CA LEU A 19 -1.90 22.07 29.78
C LEU A 19 -2.07 22.74 31.17
N PHE A 20 -1.42 23.89 31.38
CA PHE A 20 -1.49 24.62 32.65
C PHE A 20 -2.73 25.54 32.80
N SER A 21 -3.60 25.61 31.79
CA SER A 21 -4.89 26.32 31.91
C SER A 21 -5.88 25.64 32.87
N GLY A 22 -5.62 24.39 33.27
CA GLY A 22 -6.53 23.57 34.07
C GLY A 22 -7.71 22.96 33.29
N ASN A 23 -7.85 23.29 32.00
CA ASN A 23 -8.94 22.81 31.16
C ASN A 23 -8.65 21.45 30.50
N VAL A 24 -7.36 21.12 30.33
CA VAL A 24 -6.96 19.84 29.70
C VAL A 24 -6.77 18.80 30.80
N LYS A 25 -7.60 17.77 30.77
CA LYS A 25 -7.52 16.62 31.70
C LYS A 25 -6.82 15.41 31.09
N LYS A 26 -6.83 15.30 29.76
CA LYS A 26 -6.29 14.15 29.05
C LYS A 26 -5.75 14.56 27.69
N VAL A 27 -4.62 13.97 27.31
CA VAL A 27 -4.00 14.11 25.99
C VAL A 27 -4.05 12.78 25.28
N TYR A 28 -4.49 12.76 24.04
CA TYR A 28 -4.47 11.57 23.19
C TYR A 28 -3.30 11.68 22.22
N LEU A 29 -2.45 10.67 22.22
CA LEU A 29 -1.30 10.54 21.33
C LEU A 29 -1.42 9.26 20.52
N ASP A 30 -0.99 9.28 19.28
CA ASP A 30 -1.01 8.11 18.40
C ASP A 30 0.14 7.16 18.78
N PHE A 31 -0.13 6.26 19.70
CA PHE A 31 0.81 5.23 20.14
C PHE A 31 0.63 3.97 19.29
N ASP A 32 1.31 3.90 18.18
CA ASP A 32 1.44 2.67 17.42
C ASP A 32 2.45 1.70 18.08
N LYS A 33 2.52 0.46 17.59
CA LYS A 33 3.46 -0.54 18.10
C LYS A 33 4.90 -0.05 17.96
N VAL A 34 5.64 -0.14 19.06
CA VAL A 34 7.10 0.04 19.06
C VAL A 34 7.72 -1.35 19.03
N TYR A 35 8.53 -1.61 18.02
CA TYR A 35 9.33 -2.83 17.94
C TYR A 35 10.71 -2.56 18.56
N GLU A 36 11.31 -3.59 19.16
CA GLU A 36 12.71 -3.56 19.57
C GLU A 36 13.57 -3.11 18.37
N ASN A 37 14.41 -2.14 18.52
CA ASN A 37 15.22 -1.52 17.46
C ASN A 37 14.51 -0.51 16.52
N THR A 38 13.26 -0.16 16.74
CA THR A 38 12.62 0.93 16.02
C THR A 38 12.79 2.24 16.79
N PRO A 39 13.23 3.35 16.14
CA PRO A 39 13.27 4.66 16.81
C PRO A 39 11.89 5.03 17.37
N ALA A 40 11.87 5.54 18.58
CA ALA A 40 10.62 6.00 19.18
C ALA A 40 9.99 7.09 18.30
N VAL A 41 8.74 6.86 17.89
CA VAL A 41 7.98 7.88 17.16
C VAL A 41 7.74 9.11 18.03
N GLU A 42 7.47 10.25 17.41
CA GLU A 42 7.34 11.54 18.12
C GLU A 42 6.27 11.52 19.22
N ALA A 43 5.20 10.74 19.02
CA ALA A 43 4.16 10.54 20.04
C ALA A 43 4.72 9.99 21.37
N TYR A 44 5.68 9.05 21.31
CA TYR A 44 6.32 8.51 22.51
C TYR A 44 7.26 9.51 23.17
N ARG A 45 8.01 10.29 22.37
CA ARG A 45 8.89 11.37 22.89
C ARG A 45 8.07 12.42 23.62
N LEU A 46 7.00 12.89 22.99
CA LEU A 46 6.08 13.85 23.57
C LEU A 46 5.39 13.27 24.82
N GLY A 47 4.96 12.01 24.78
CA GLY A 47 4.35 11.34 25.93
C GLY A 47 5.28 11.26 27.13
N ASN A 48 6.56 10.94 26.93
CA ASN A 48 7.56 10.93 28.00
C ASN A 48 7.82 12.33 28.55
N TYR A 49 7.98 13.32 27.67
CA TYR A 49 8.12 14.72 28.06
C TYR A 49 6.93 15.18 28.94
N LEU A 50 5.71 14.87 28.52
CA LEU A 50 4.52 15.27 29.27
C LEU A 50 4.38 14.56 30.62
N LYS A 51 4.77 13.28 30.71
CA LYS A 51 4.80 12.57 32.01
C LYS A 51 5.73 13.23 33.02
N GLU A 52 6.85 13.76 32.56
CA GLU A 52 7.85 14.45 33.40
C GLU A 52 7.39 15.86 33.80
N HIS A 53 6.86 16.63 32.83
CA HIS A 53 6.60 18.05 32.99
C HIS A 53 5.14 18.43 33.32
N ALA A 54 4.19 17.53 33.06
CA ALA A 54 2.77 17.73 33.33
C ALA A 54 2.13 16.44 33.92
N PRO A 55 2.62 15.92 35.05
CA PRO A 55 2.19 14.60 35.59
C PRO A 55 0.72 14.57 36.02
N PHE A 56 0.06 15.72 36.10
CA PHE A 56 -1.36 15.85 36.39
C PHE A 56 -2.29 15.62 35.19
N VAL A 57 -1.73 15.41 33.99
CA VAL A 57 -2.49 15.15 32.75
C VAL A 57 -2.53 13.64 32.46
N GLY A 58 -3.73 13.11 32.23
CA GLY A 58 -3.90 11.73 31.81
C GLY A 58 -3.58 11.51 30.34
N PHE A 59 -3.29 10.25 29.96
CA PHE A 59 -3.00 9.87 28.58
C PHE A 59 -4.07 8.92 28.02
N GLY A 60 -4.34 9.05 26.74
CA GLY A 60 -5.09 8.10 25.93
C GLY A 60 -4.31 7.71 24.68
N ASN A 61 -4.58 6.50 24.17
CA ASN A 61 -4.06 6.08 22.89
C ASN A 61 -5.05 6.49 21.78
N LEU A 62 -4.59 7.32 20.85
CA LEU A 62 -5.37 7.75 19.69
C LEU A 62 -5.43 6.67 18.61
N HIS A 63 -4.43 5.79 18.57
CA HIS A 63 -4.26 4.80 17.50
C HIS A 63 -5.51 3.92 17.24
N PRO A 64 -6.17 3.32 18.23
CA PRO A 64 -7.38 2.54 18.01
C PRO A 64 -8.55 3.38 17.43
N ILE A 65 -8.64 4.65 17.81
CA ILE A 65 -9.65 5.57 17.28
C ILE A 65 -9.37 5.86 15.80
N MET A 66 -8.11 6.12 15.45
CA MET A 66 -7.70 6.37 14.07
C MET A 66 -7.93 5.15 13.19
N LYS A 67 -7.65 3.93 13.67
CA LYS A 67 -7.97 2.68 12.97
C LYS A 67 -9.44 2.59 12.57
N GLN A 68 -10.34 2.88 13.49
CA GLN A 68 -11.78 2.86 13.23
C GLN A 68 -12.21 3.93 12.24
N LEU A 69 -11.66 5.15 12.36
CA LEU A 69 -11.98 6.27 11.47
C LEU A 69 -11.49 6.04 10.04
N ARG A 70 -10.36 5.36 9.88
CA ARG A 70 -9.73 5.08 8.57
C ARG A 70 -10.30 3.85 7.87
N LEU A 71 -11.00 2.96 8.59
CA LEU A 71 -11.53 1.71 8.03
C LEU A 71 -12.54 1.97 6.91
N ILE A 72 -13.49 2.88 7.14
CA ILE A 72 -14.57 3.18 6.20
C ILE A 72 -14.28 4.51 5.51
N LYS A 73 -13.96 4.43 4.23
CA LYS A 73 -13.66 5.60 3.42
C LYS A 73 -14.91 6.42 3.17
N LYS A 74 -14.77 7.73 3.29
CA LYS A 74 -15.81 8.70 2.94
C LYS A 74 -15.87 8.89 1.42
N PRO A 75 -16.97 9.40 0.87
CA PRO A 75 -17.08 9.62 -0.58
C PRO A 75 -15.95 10.46 -1.17
N CYS A 76 -15.44 11.49 -0.46
CA CYS A 76 -14.34 12.31 -0.93
C CYS A 76 -13.02 11.53 -0.98
N GLU A 77 -12.77 10.63 0.00
CA GLU A 77 -11.60 9.75 0.01
C GLU A 77 -11.66 8.75 -1.16
N ILE A 78 -12.82 8.15 -1.40
CA ILE A 78 -13.03 7.27 -2.57
C ILE A 78 -12.77 8.00 -3.89
N GLU A 79 -13.24 9.24 -4.05
CA GLU A 79 -12.98 10.00 -5.28
C GLU A 79 -11.50 10.37 -5.43
N ALA A 80 -10.80 10.67 -4.34
CA ALA A 80 -9.35 10.89 -4.35
C ALA A 80 -8.59 9.61 -4.76
N MET A 81 -8.97 8.44 -4.20
CA MET A 81 -8.39 7.14 -4.58
C MET A 81 -8.60 6.82 -6.06
N LYS A 82 -9.82 7.02 -6.59
CA LYS A 82 -10.11 6.84 -8.04
C LYS A 82 -9.27 7.76 -8.92
N LYS A 83 -9.03 8.99 -8.46
CA LYS A 83 -8.16 9.92 -9.17
C LYS A 83 -6.71 9.44 -9.14
N ALA A 84 -6.21 9.00 -7.99
CA ALA A 84 -4.88 8.40 -7.85
C ALA A 84 -4.74 7.17 -8.77
N GLU A 85 -5.75 6.29 -8.83
CA GLU A 85 -5.77 5.13 -9.74
C GLU A 85 -5.64 5.54 -11.21
N THR A 86 -6.40 6.54 -11.65
CA THR A 86 -6.32 7.05 -13.03
C THR A 86 -4.92 7.54 -13.37
N ILE A 87 -4.24 8.18 -12.41
CA ILE A 87 -2.87 8.68 -12.58
C ILE A 87 -1.88 7.52 -12.59
N THR A 88 -2.01 6.54 -11.68
CA THR A 88 -1.21 5.32 -11.64
C THR A 88 -1.30 4.54 -12.94
N LYS A 89 -2.52 4.32 -13.43
CA LYS A 89 -2.77 3.66 -14.72
C LYS A 89 -2.01 4.34 -15.86
N ALA A 90 -2.04 5.67 -15.93
CA ALA A 90 -1.33 6.39 -16.97
C ALA A 90 0.20 6.23 -16.85
N GLY A 91 0.74 6.12 -15.64
CA GLY A 91 2.15 5.82 -15.39
C GLY A 91 2.53 4.41 -15.86
N ILE A 92 1.73 3.41 -15.53
CA ILE A 92 1.93 2.02 -15.97
C ILE A 92 1.85 1.92 -17.50
N GLU A 93 0.87 2.57 -18.14
CA GLU A 93 0.76 2.60 -19.60
C GLU A 93 1.95 3.29 -20.26
N ALA A 94 2.54 4.32 -19.64
CA ALA A 94 3.75 4.98 -20.14
C ALA A 94 4.93 4.01 -20.14
N MET A 95 5.14 3.29 -19.04
CA MET A 95 6.16 2.24 -18.95
C MET A 95 5.97 1.16 -20.02
N MET A 96 4.73 0.66 -20.19
CA MET A 96 4.42 -0.36 -21.21
C MET A 96 4.72 0.13 -22.63
N LYS A 97 4.36 1.38 -22.95
CA LYS A 97 4.58 1.97 -24.29
C LYS A 97 6.05 2.22 -24.59
N ALA A 98 6.85 2.58 -23.59
CA ALA A 98 8.29 2.82 -23.75
C ALA A 98 9.10 1.51 -23.75
N SER A 99 8.52 0.42 -23.23
CA SER A 99 9.21 -0.84 -22.97
C SER A 99 9.81 -1.48 -24.20
N LYS A 100 11.08 -1.87 -24.07
CA LYS A 100 11.82 -2.65 -25.07
C LYS A 100 12.99 -3.38 -24.41
N PRO A 101 13.48 -4.47 -25.02
CA PRO A 101 14.72 -5.12 -24.60
C PRO A 101 15.90 -4.15 -24.54
N GLY A 102 16.75 -4.32 -23.55
CA GLY A 102 17.90 -3.45 -23.30
C GLY A 102 17.61 -2.22 -22.42
N MET A 103 16.38 -1.98 -22.08
CA MET A 103 15.97 -0.87 -21.20
C MET A 103 16.35 -1.18 -19.75
N TYR A 104 16.89 -0.21 -19.02
CA TYR A 104 17.21 -0.33 -17.59
C TYR A 104 16.00 -0.06 -16.72
N GLU A 105 15.94 -0.66 -15.54
CA GLU A 105 14.84 -0.50 -14.57
C GLU A 105 14.62 0.96 -14.16
N TYR A 106 15.70 1.76 -13.99
CA TYR A 106 15.58 3.20 -13.72
C TYR A 106 14.90 3.98 -14.87
N GLN A 107 14.95 3.47 -16.10
CA GLN A 107 14.27 4.11 -17.23
C GLN A 107 12.76 3.89 -17.17
N TYR A 108 12.31 2.69 -16.77
CA TYR A 108 10.89 2.45 -16.50
C TYR A 108 10.39 3.35 -15.37
N LYS A 109 11.20 3.47 -14.28
CA LYS A 109 10.87 4.41 -13.20
C LYS A 109 10.75 5.84 -13.69
N ALA A 110 11.66 6.30 -14.56
CA ALA A 110 11.59 7.63 -15.12
C ALA A 110 10.32 7.87 -15.96
N GLU A 111 9.87 6.89 -16.74
CA GLU A 111 8.62 6.94 -17.49
C GLU A 111 7.41 7.06 -16.55
N PHE A 112 7.39 6.28 -15.48
CA PHE A 112 6.34 6.36 -14.46
C PHE A 112 6.31 7.73 -13.78
N ASP A 113 7.43 8.18 -13.23
CA ASP A 113 7.56 9.45 -12.51
C ASP A 113 7.19 10.64 -13.42
N TYR A 114 7.64 10.62 -14.69
CA TYR A 114 7.28 11.64 -15.67
C TYR A 114 5.78 11.69 -15.92
N ALA A 115 5.13 10.53 -16.09
CA ALA A 115 3.70 10.46 -16.33
C ALA A 115 2.88 10.98 -15.12
N LEU A 116 3.35 10.73 -13.90
CA LEU A 116 2.78 11.28 -12.66
C LEU A 116 2.94 12.81 -12.63
N ALA A 117 4.16 13.30 -12.88
CA ALA A 117 4.46 14.73 -12.85
C ALA A 117 3.63 15.53 -13.84
N GLN A 118 3.37 15.00 -15.05
CA GLN A 118 2.49 15.60 -16.06
C GLN A 118 1.03 15.74 -15.57
N ARG A 119 0.68 15.05 -14.47
CA ARG A 119 -0.67 15.06 -13.86
C ARG A 119 -0.70 15.74 -12.50
N GLY A 120 0.40 16.46 -12.15
CA GLY A 120 0.50 17.23 -10.91
C GLY A 120 0.92 16.42 -9.68
N VAL A 121 1.34 15.17 -9.84
CA VAL A 121 1.86 14.33 -8.77
C VAL A 121 3.39 14.28 -8.86
N LEU A 122 4.08 14.93 -7.93
CA LEU A 122 5.54 15.10 -7.97
C LEU A 122 6.32 13.93 -7.32
N SER A 123 5.64 13.10 -6.55
CA SER A 123 6.20 11.89 -5.96
C SER A 123 5.13 10.79 -5.89
N PRO A 124 5.51 9.52 -6.04
CA PRO A 124 4.58 8.40 -5.83
C PRO A 124 4.10 8.34 -4.36
N GLY A 125 3.03 7.60 -4.11
CA GLY A 125 2.46 7.39 -2.78
C GLY A 125 3.34 6.54 -1.87
N PHE A 126 4.19 5.70 -2.47
CA PHE A 126 5.21 4.89 -1.80
C PHE A 126 6.41 4.68 -2.73
N PRO A 127 7.56 4.22 -2.22
CA PRO A 127 8.71 3.91 -3.08
C PRO A 127 8.33 2.86 -4.13
N SER A 128 8.38 3.24 -5.41
CA SER A 128 8.02 2.36 -6.52
C SER A 128 8.89 1.12 -6.57
N ILE A 129 8.32 -0.06 -6.72
CA ILE A 129 9.04 -1.30 -6.98
C ILE A 129 8.97 -1.54 -8.49
N ILE A 130 10.12 -1.53 -9.15
CA ILE A 130 10.23 -1.77 -10.58
C ILE A 130 11.44 -2.65 -10.83
N SER A 131 11.20 -3.82 -11.39
CA SER A 131 12.22 -4.85 -11.56
C SER A 131 12.07 -5.58 -12.88
N SER A 132 13.14 -6.25 -13.31
CA SER A 132 13.19 -7.03 -14.54
C SER A 132 13.87 -8.39 -14.33
N GLY A 133 13.38 -9.42 -15.02
CA GLY A 133 13.95 -10.75 -15.02
C GLY A 133 14.14 -11.31 -13.61
N LYS A 134 15.37 -11.65 -13.22
CA LYS A 134 15.68 -12.25 -11.90
C LYS A 134 15.45 -11.30 -10.72
N ASN A 135 15.43 -9.99 -10.95
CA ASN A 135 15.17 -9.04 -9.87
C ASN A 135 13.71 -9.09 -9.38
N ASN A 136 12.79 -9.63 -10.19
CA ASN A 136 11.39 -9.83 -9.80
C ASN A 136 11.21 -10.74 -8.58
N PHE A 137 12.22 -11.54 -8.22
CA PHE A 137 12.20 -12.40 -7.03
C PHE A 137 12.70 -11.71 -5.75
N LYS A 138 12.95 -10.40 -5.80
CA LYS A 138 13.35 -9.60 -4.63
C LYS A 138 12.19 -8.72 -4.21
N ILE A 139 11.58 -9.05 -3.07
CA ILE A 139 10.56 -8.20 -2.46
C ILE A 139 11.18 -6.83 -2.13
N HIS A 140 10.42 -5.74 -2.32
CA HIS A 140 10.83 -4.36 -2.05
C HIS A 140 12.16 -3.98 -2.76
N TYR A 141 12.24 -4.30 -4.05
CA TYR A 141 13.42 -4.01 -4.86
C TYR A 141 13.45 -2.53 -5.29
N TYR A 142 14.47 -1.79 -4.85
CA TYR A 142 14.63 -0.35 -5.08
C TYR A 142 15.96 0.05 -5.76
N ASP A 143 16.77 -0.91 -6.22
CA ASP A 143 18.08 -0.61 -6.82
C ASP A 143 17.96 -0.04 -8.24
N TYR A 144 16.97 -0.48 -9.01
CA TYR A 144 16.68 -0.06 -10.39
C TYR A 144 17.86 -0.18 -11.37
N ARG A 145 18.81 -1.11 -11.14
CA ARG A 145 20.04 -1.25 -11.92
C ARG A 145 20.02 -2.39 -12.94
N GLY A 146 19.00 -3.24 -12.89
CA GLY A 146 18.84 -4.32 -13.84
C GLY A 146 18.56 -3.79 -15.24
N GLN A 147 18.99 -4.57 -16.23
CA GLN A 147 18.70 -4.32 -17.65
C GLN A 147 17.85 -5.44 -18.20
N ALA A 148 16.67 -5.11 -18.69
CA ALA A 148 15.73 -6.07 -19.26
C ALA A 148 16.31 -6.73 -20.50
N GLN A 149 16.40 -8.06 -20.49
CA GLN A 149 16.78 -8.86 -21.65
C GLN A 149 15.53 -9.22 -22.45
N ASP A 150 15.70 -9.56 -23.72
CA ASP A 150 14.58 -9.99 -24.56
C ASP A 150 13.83 -11.19 -23.93
N GLY A 151 12.54 -11.05 -23.77
CA GLY A 151 11.69 -12.04 -23.10
C GLY A 151 11.60 -11.92 -21.57
N ASP A 152 12.34 -11.01 -20.93
CA ASP A 152 12.16 -10.75 -19.49
C ASP A 152 10.79 -10.15 -19.18
N MET A 153 10.24 -10.54 -18.05
CA MET A 153 9.07 -9.87 -17.45
C MET A 153 9.54 -8.64 -16.70
N ILE A 154 8.82 -7.55 -16.86
CA ILE A 154 8.90 -6.37 -16.01
C ILE A 154 7.80 -6.49 -14.98
N LEU A 155 8.17 -6.47 -13.71
CA LEU A 155 7.25 -6.31 -12.58
C LEU A 155 7.28 -4.85 -12.16
N ASN A 156 6.13 -4.28 -11.94
CA ASN A 156 5.98 -2.99 -11.29
C ASN A 156 4.90 -3.06 -10.23
N ASP A 157 5.22 -2.51 -9.07
CA ASP A 157 4.33 -2.30 -7.94
C ASP A 157 4.44 -0.83 -7.57
N VAL A 158 3.41 -0.07 -7.92
CA VAL A 158 3.47 1.39 -8.01
C VAL A 158 2.14 2.01 -7.66
N GLY A 159 2.18 3.23 -7.14
CA GLY A 159 0.97 3.97 -6.83
C GLY A 159 1.17 5.47 -6.81
N ALA A 160 0.20 6.21 -7.33
CA ALA A 160 0.12 7.64 -7.15
C ALA A 160 -0.51 7.99 -5.80
N VAL A 161 -0.30 9.22 -5.36
CA VAL A 161 -1.04 9.84 -4.27
C VAL A 161 -1.85 11.00 -4.82
N TRP A 162 -3.10 11.12 -4.41
CA TRP A 162 -3.92 12.28 -4.74
C TRP A 162 -4.74 12.70 -3.52
N ASP A 163 -4.61 13.95 -3.14
CA ASP A 163 -5.32 14.52 -1.97
C ASP A 163 -5.15 13.66 -0.70
N TYR A 164 -3.89 13.22 -0.48
CA TYR A 164 -3.42 12.33 0.59
C TYR A 164 -3.85 10.86 0.50
N GLU A 165 -4.69 10.47 -0.43
CA GLU A 165 -5.07 9.07 -0.64
C GLU A 165 -4.12 8.39 -1.61
N ILE A 166 -3.65 7.20 -1.25
CA ILE A 166 -2.70 6.40 -2.01
C ILE A 166 -3.47 5.36 -2.83
N ASN A 167 -2.99 5.12 -4.04
CA ASN A 167 -3.35 3.97 -4.86
C ASN A 167 -2.19 2.98 -4.89
N ASP A 168 -2.51 1.70 -5.00
CA ASP A 168 -1.55 0.61 -5.01
C ASP A 168 -1.91 -0.40 -6.10
N VAL A 169 -1.01 -0.58 -7.08
CA VAL A 169 -1.25 -1.42 -8.25
C VAL A 169 0.02 -2.15 -8.66
N SER A 170 -0.02 -3.47 -8.55
CA SER A 170 0.99 -4.34 -9.15
C SER A 170 0.59 -4.79 -10.55
N ARG A 171 1.53 -4.72 -11.49
CA ARG A 171 1.36 -5.25 -12.85
C ARG A 171 2.67 -5.87 -13.34
N ALA A 172 2.54 -6.89 -14.18
CA ALA A 172 3.67 -7.48 -14.87
C ALA A 172 3.41 -7.55 -16.38
N PHE A 173 4.44 -7.32 -17.18
CA PHE A 173 4.36 -7.43 -18.63
C PHE A 173 5.72 -7.81 -19.24
N PRO A 174 5.76 -8.51 -20.38
CA PRO A 174 7.02 -8.83 -21.06
C PRO A 174 7.62 -7.57 -21.69
N CYS A 175 8.94 -7.35 -21.52
CA CYS A 175 9.62 -6.15 -22.00
C CYS A 175 9.54 -5.96 -23.52
N ASN A 176 9.37 -7.04 -24.26
CA ASN A 176 9.21 -7.04 -25.73
C ASN A 176 7.74 -7.03 -26.20
N GLY A 177 6.78 -6.91 -25.26
CA GLY A 177 5.35 -6.88 -25.55
C GLY A 177 4.73 -8.24 -25.92
N ARG A 178 5.46 -9.35 -25.75
CA ARG A 178 4.98 -10.70 -26.12
C ARG A 178 5.22 -11.70 -25.00
N PHE A 179 4.13 -12.25 -24.46
CA PHE A 179 4.21 -13.37 -23.54
C PHE A 179 4.64 -14.64 -24.28
N ASN A 180 5.55 -15.39 -23.68
CA ASN A 180 5.69 -16.80 -24.04
C ASN A 180 4.59 -17.64 -23.35
N ASP A 181 4.43 -18.90 -23.76
CA ASP A 181 3.32 -19.75 -23.27
C ASP A 181 3.33 -19.93 -21.75
N ARG A 182 4.53 -20.05 -21.15
CA ARG A 182 4.66 -20.21 -19.70
C ARG A 182 4.32 -18.92 -18.94
N GLN A 183 4.78 -17.79 -19.42
CA GLN A 183 4.46 -16.48 -18.85
C GLN A 183 2.96 -16.22 -18.94
N LYS A 184 2.36 -16.48 -20.09
CA LYS A 184 0.92 -16.32 -20.31
C LYS A 184 0.12 -17.19 -19.34
N LEU A 185 0.45 -18.47 -19.24
CA LEU A 185 -0.22 -19.41 -18.34
C LEU A 185 -0.21 -18.90 -16.88
N LEU A 186 0.96 -18.52 -16.37
CA LEU A 186 1.07 -18.02 -14.99
C LEU A 186 0.34 -16.69 -14.80
N TYR A 187 0.47 -15.77 -15.76
CA TYR A 187 -0.25 -14.49 -15.72
C TYR A 187 -1.76 -14.68 -15.68
N GLU A 188 -2.30 -15.60 -16.50
CA GLU A 188 -3.72 -15.91 -16.52
C GLU A 188 -4.22 -16.53 -15.19
N CYS A 189 -3.41 -17.34 -14.50
CA CYS A 189 -3.75 -17.84 -13.17
C CYS A 189 -3.94 -16.68 -12.17
N ILE A 190 -3.03 -15.71 -12.17
CA ILE A 190 -3.09 -14.55 -11.27
C ILE A 190 -4.23 -13.61 -11.68
N TYR A 191 -4.39 -13.35 -12.97
CA TYR A 191 -5.50 -12.55 -13.48
C TYR A 191 -6.87 -13.14 -13.07
N ASN A 192 -7.06 -14.45 -13.28
CA ASN A 192 -8.30 -15.13 -12.88
C ASN A 192 -8.54 -15.05 -11.37
N THR A 193 -7.47 -15.12 -10.57
CA THR A 193 -7.59 -14.96 -9.11
C THR A 193 -8.03 -13.54 -8.76
N SER A 194 -7.47 -12.52 -9.39
CA SER A 194 -7.88 -11.12 -9.18
C SER A 194 -9.36 -10.91 -9.55
N GLU A 195 -9.79 -11.38 -10.71
CA GLU A 195 -11.19 -11.29 -11.14
C GLU A 195 -12.15 -12.04 -10.19
N TYR A 196 -11.74 -13.23 -9.74
CA TYR A 196 -12.51 -13.96 -8.73
C TYR A 196 -12.65 -13.16 -7.43
N MET A 197 -11.57 -12.54 -6.97
CA MET A 197 -11.61 -11.71 -5.75
C MET A 197 -12.53 -10.50 -5.92
N PHE A 198 -12.46 -9.78 -7.02
CA PHE A 198 -13.36 -8.65 -7.30
C PHE A 198 -14.84 -9.07 -7.32
N SER A 199 -15.13 -10.28 -7.77
CA SER A 199 -16.49 -10.82 -7.74
C SER A 199 -16.94 -11.33 -6.38
N THR A 200 -16.00 -11.77 -5.54
CA THR A 200 -16.26 -12.45 -4.25
C THR A 200 -16.28 -11.46 -3.08
N LEU A 201 -15.46 -10.42 -3.13
CA LEU A 201 -15.37 -9.41 -2.07
C LEU A 201 -16.62 -8.54 -2.06
N LYS A 202 -17.49 -8.87 -1.10
CA LYS A 202 -18.80 -8.20 -0.90
C LYS A 202 -19.00 -7.93 0.58
N PRO A 203 -19.91 -7.02 0.93
CA PRO A 203 -20.31 -6.85 2.32
C PRO A 203 -20.70 -8.19 2.96
N GLY A 204 -20.18 -8.45 4.15
CA GLY A 204 -20.38 -9.68 4.89
C GLY A 204 -19.21 -10.68 4.82
N VAL A 205 -18.24 -10.48 3.95
CA VAL A 205 -17.01 -11.31 3.94
C VAL A 205 -16.16 -10.99 5.17
N PRO A 206 -15.74 -11.99 5.97
CA PRO A 206 -14.82 -11.74 7.08
C PRO A 206 -13.47 -11.23 6.56
N LEU A 207 -13.01 -10.09 7.05
CA LEU A 207 -11.76 -9.46 6.61
C LEU A 207 -10.54 -10.37 6.84
N LEU A 208 -10.54 -11.15 7.92
CA LEU A 208 -9.48 -12.11 8.23
C LEU A 208 -9.42 -13.32 7.28
N ASP A 209 -10.48 -13.56 6.51
CA ASP A 209 -10.52 -14.70 5.58
C ASP A 209 -10.06 -14.32 4.16
N VAL A 210 -9.87 -13.04 3.87
CA VAL A 210 -9.53 -12.57 2.52
C VAL A 210 -8.26 -13.24 2.00
N ASP A 211 -7.17 -13.27 2.77
CA ASP A 211 -5.92 -13.94 2.38
C ASP A 211 -6.12 -15.45 2.14
N LYS A 212 -6.91 -16.12 2.97
CA LYS A 212 -7.21 -17.56 2.80
C LYS A 212 -7.99 -17.82 1.51
N ILE A 213 -8.94 -16.94 1.17
CA ILE A 213 -9.73 -17.04 -0.07
C ILE A 213 -8.80 -16.89 -1.28
N ILE A 214 -7.92 -15.88 -1.27
CA ILE A 214 -6.92 -15.66 -2.32
C ILE A 214 -6.06 -16.91 -2.50
N ARG A 215 -5.40 -17.37 -1.43
CA ARG A 215 -4.50 -18.53 -1.48
C ARG A 215 -5.18 -19.79 -1.98
N LYS A 216 -6.41 -20.03 -1.54
CA LYS A 216 -7.17 -21.20 -1.98
C LYS A 216 -7.43 -21.16 -3.48
N TYR A 217 -7.95 -20.04 -3.99
CA TYR A 217 -8.29 -19.92 -5.41
C TYR A 217 -7.03 -19.89 -6.29
N THR A 218 -5.97 -19.19 -5.86
CA THR A 218 -4.67 -19.21 -6.56
C THR A 218 -4.13 -20.64 -6.64
N PHE A 219 -4.22 -21.41 -5.55
CA PHE A 219 -3.82 -22.82 -5.58
C PHE A 219 -4.62 -23.62 -6.61
N GLU A 220 -5.94 -23.45 -6.67
CA GLU A 220 -6.80 -24.15 -7.65
C GLU A 220 -6.36 -23.84 -9.09
N GLN A 221 -6.08 -22.57 -9.38
CA GLN A 221 -5.58 -22.14 -10.71
C GLN A 221 -4.19 -22.71 -11.02
N LEU A 222 -3.25 -22.63 -10.08
CA LEU A 222 -1.90 -23.17 -10.27
C LEU A 222 -1.87 -24.71 -10.34
N LYS A 223 -2.79 -25.38 -9.66
CA LYS A 223 -2.95 -26.84 -9.72
C LYS A 223 -3.49 -27.28 -11.09
N GLU A 224 -4.50 -26.61 -11.62
CA GLU A 224 -5.04 -26.84 -12.95
C GLU A 224 -3.98 -26.61 -14.03
N ALA A 225 -3.16 -25.58 -13.85
CA ALA A 225 -2.01 -25.27 -14.70
C ALA A 225 -0.83 -26.25 -14.56
N GLY A 226 -0.92 -27.25 -13.67
CA GLY A 226 0.14 -28.24 -13.41
C GLY A 226 1.37 -27.68 -12.70
N VAL A 227 1.25 -26.53 -12.01
CA VAL A 227 2.33 -25.86 -11.30
C VAL A 227 2.42 -26.32 -9.84
N CYS A 228 1.30 -26.37 -9.14
CA CYS A 228 1.17 -26.89 -7.78
C CYS A 228 0.58 -28.30 -7.78
N LYS A 229 0.99 -29.13 -6.81
CA LYS A 229 0.39 -30.44 -6.59
C LYS A 229 -0.44 -30.46 -5.30
N ASN A 230 0.10 -29.92 -4.24
CA ASN A 230 -0.51 -29.85 -2.92
C ASN A 230 -0.71 -28.42 -2.47
N PHE A 231 -1.62 -28.18 -1.53
CA PHE A 231 -1.91 -26.83 -1.05
C PHE A 231 -0.70 -26.14 -0.40
N GLU A 232 0.17 -26.93 0.24
CA GLU A 232 1.40 -26.46 0.87
C GLU A 232 2.37 -25.82 -0.14
N ASP A 233 2.31 -26.25 -1.41
CA ASP A 233 3.17 -25.71 -2.47
C ASP A 233 2.91 -24.20 -2.72
N ILE A 234 1.71 -23.70 -2.34
CA ILE A 234 1.33 -22.29 -2.55
C ILE A 234 2.29 -21.33 -1.86
N GLY A 235 2.88 -21.73 -0.72
CA GLY A 235 3.87 -20.92 -0.01
C GLY A 235 5.14 -20.64 -0.80
N THR A 236 5.43 -21.42 -1.85
CA THR A 236 6.53 -21.16 -2.77
C THR A 236 6.23 -20.03 -3.76
N TYR A 237 4.96 -19.79 -4.05
CA TYR A 237 4.50 -18.82 -5.05
C TYR A 237 3.88 -17.57 -4.42
N MET A 238 3.42 -17.64 -3.19
CA MET A 238 2.84 -16.52 -2.43
C MET A 238 3.58 -16.37 -1.11
N TRP A 239 4.61 -15.57 -1.09
CA TRP A 239 5.50 -15.39 0.07
C TRP A 239 4.94 -14.39 1.10
N HIS A 240 4.09 -13.48 0.66
CA HIS A 240 3.48 -12.44 1.48
C HIS A 240 1.96 -12.62 1.59
N GLY A 241 1.30 -11.75 2.34
CA GLY A 241 -0.16 -11.69 2.39
C GLY A 241 -0.74 -11.23 1.06
N GLY A 242 -1.84 -11.85 0.63
CA GLY A 242 -2.49 -11.55 -0.65
C GLY A 242 -3.42 -10.34 -0.63
N ALA A 243 -3.53 -9.63 0.50
CA ALA A 243 -4.35 -8.42 0.59
C ALA A 243 -3.94 -7.57 1.80
N HIS A 244 -4.09 -6.26 1.66
CA HIS A 244 -3.98 -5.30 2.75
C HIS A 244 -4.88 -4.08 2.51
N HIS A 245 -5.21 -3.36 3.56
CA HIS A 245 -5.95 -2.12 3.43
C HIS A 245 -5.05 -1.03 2.82
N VAL A 246 -5.66 -0.13 2.07
CA VAL A 246 -5.01 1.03 1.45
C VAL A 246 -5.82 2.29 1.73
N GLY A 247 -5.16 3.43 1.84
CA GLY A 247 -5.78 4.72 2.12
C GLY A 247 -4.73 5.82 2.25
N PHE A 248 -4.66 6.49 3.40
CA PHE A 248 -3.62 7.47 3.69
C PHE A 248 -2.21 6.85 3.72
N ASP A 249 -2.12 5.57 4.01
CA ASP A 249 -0.89 4.77 3.91
C ASP A 249 -1.11 3.63 2.92
N VAL A 250 -0.04 3.20 2.23
CA VAL A 250 -0.09 2.04 1.32
C VAL A 250 -0.51 0.77 2.07
N HIS A 251 0.01 0.58 3.30
CA HIS A 251 -0.50 -0.39 4.26
C HIS A 251 -1.28 0.37 5.34
N ASP A 252 -2.54 0.62 5.07
CA ASP A 252 -3.35 1.50 5.91
C ASP A 252 -3.62 0.90 7.30
N VAL A 253 -3.46 1.73 8.34
CA VAL A 253 -3.70 1.32 9.73
C VAL A 253 -5.19 1.34 10.02
N VAL A 254 -5.83 0.19 9.87
CA VAL A 254 -7.26 0.01 10.11
C VAL A 254 -7.52 -1.13 11.10
N GLU A 255 -8.74 -1.18 11.63
CA GLU A 255 -9.20 -2.34 12.39
C GLU A 255 -9.48 -3.50 11.41
N GLY A 256 -8.62 -4.53 11.44
CA GLY A 256 -8.69 -5.67 10.50
C GLY A 256 -9.66 -6.77 10.91
N SER A 257 -10.29 -6.68 12.10
CA SER A 257 -11.27 -7.64 12.58
C SER A 257 -12.69 -7.23 12.17
N GLY A 258 -13.51 -8.21 11.83
CA GLY A 258 -14.91 -7.98 11.50
C GLY A 258 -15.25 -8.34 10.05
N LEU A 259 -16.41 -7.87 9.60
CA LEU A 259 -16.91 -8.13 8.25
C LEU A 259 -16.63 -6.94 7.34
N ALA A 260 -16.39 -7.22 6.08
CA ALA A 260 -16.39 -6.19 5.05
C ALA A 260 -17.74 -5.47 5.02
N VAL A 261 -17.70 -4.14 5.00
CA VAL A 261 -18.88 -3.29 4.87
C VAL A 261 -18.63 -2.27 3.75
N PRO A 262 -19.69 -1.65 3.20
CA PRO A 262 -19.52 -0.59 2.20
C PRO A 262 -18.56 0.51 2.68
N GLY A 263 -17.61 0.90 1.84
CA GLY A 263 -16.58 1.89 2.16
C GLY A 263 -15.27 1.33 2.69
N VAL A 264 -15.18 0.03 2.98
CA VAL A 264 -13.90 -0.64 3.20
C VAL A 264 -13.17 -0.78 1.87
N VAL A 265 -11.90 -0.40 1.83
CA VAL A 265 -11.04 -0.50 0.64
C VAL A 265 -9.76 -1.25 0.98
N PHE A 266 -9.36 -2.16 0.11
CA PHE A 266 -8.08 -2.88 0.22
C PHE A 266 -7.59 -3.32 -1.15
N CYS A 267 -6.28 -3.53 -1.25
CA CYS A 267 -5.65 -4.14 -2.40
C CYS A 267 -5.81 -5.65 -2.38
N VAL A 268 -5.91 -6.25 -3.55
CA VAL A 268 -5.70 -7.68 -3.78
C VAL A 268 -4.33 -7.79 -4.44
N ASP A 269 -3.34 -8.17 -3.63
CA ASP A 269 -1.94 -8.23 -4.00
C ASP A 269 -1.50 -9.69 -4.15
N ILE A 270 -1.58 -10.19 -5.37
CA ILE A 270 -1.33 -11.60 -5.70
C ILE A 270 -0.03 -11.65 -6.50
N GLY A 271 1.05 -12.07 -5.83
CA GLY A 271 2.38 -12.18 -6.42
C GLY A 271 2.83 -13.60 -6.70
#